data_a277ee266cd0c952013abaf90b051076
#
_entry.id   a277ee266cd0c952013abaf90b051076
#
_cell.length_a   1.000
_cell.length_b   1.000
_cell.length_c   1.000
_cell.angle_alpha   90.00
_cell.angle_beta   90.00
_cell.angle_gamma   90.00
#
_symmetry.space_group_name_H-M   'P 1'
#
loop_
_entity.id
_entity.type
_entity.pdbx_description
1 polymer ?
#
loop_
_entity_poly.entity_id
_entity_poly.type
_entity_poly.pdbx_seq_one_letter_code
_entity_poly.pdbx_strand_id
1 'polypeptide(L)'
;SHVNGKNHIWAIATAFGDNHFDLAYELATSEGLDHEETKLLKEIGLAINYNSYGKTEKDLFVAPLLVSEMLEDCGEDVFAISEHEIFSTLVSNFRSDMSTASCQEPYSIHEKGVIYKFPDEEWSHRIMGTFGNHLVNSDKDLACAIAVTNSDKTYRISVRSSLNNPHG
;
A
#
# COMPACT_ATOMS: atom_id res chain seq x y z
N SER A 1 -6.48 -21.95 23.45
CA SER A 1 -7.16 -21.91 22.14
C SER A 1 -6.10 -21.80 21.07
N HIS A 2 -5.84 -22.90 20.34
CA HIS A 2 -4.99 -22.89 19.17
C HIS A 2 -5.73 -22.12 18.07
N VAL A 3 -5.33 -20.90 17.82
CA VAL A 3 -5.61 -20.23 16.54
C VAL A 3 -4.79 -21.01 15.52
N ASN A 4 -5.44 -21.55 14.49
CA ASN A 4 -4.77 -22.36 13.47
C ASN A 4 -3.61 -21.56 12.87
N GLY A 5 -2.41 -22.16 12.78
CA GLY A 5 -1.20 -21.50 12.27
C GLY A 5 -1.34 -20.85 10.88
N LYS A 6 -2.30 -21.29 10.09
CA LYS A 6 -2.65 -20.75 8.77
C LYS A 6 -3.19 -19.30 8.79
N ASN A 7 -3.86 -18.88 9.86
CA ASN A 7 -4.33 -17.51 10.00
C ASN A 7 -3.19 -16.51 10.26
N HIS A 8 -2.02 -16.98 10.72
CA HIS A 8 -0.86 -16.13 10.98
C HIS A 8 -0.25 -15.60 9.68
N ILE A 9 -0.24 -16.39 8.62
CA ILE A 9 0.31 -15.96 7.31
C ILE A 9 -0.52 -14.81 6.71
N TRP A 10 -1.86 -14.90 6.77
CA TRP A 10 -2.73 -13.80 6.39
C TRP A 10 -2.52 -12.55 7.25
N ALA A 11 -2.28 -12.71 8.56
CA ALA A 11 -2.00 -11.58 9.45
C ALA A 11 -0.72 -10.85 9.05
N ILE A 12 0.31 -11.57 8.57
CA ILE A 12 1.57 -10.98 8.08
C ILE A 12 1.29 -10.14 6.82
N ALA A 13 0.59 -10.71 5.82
CA ALA A 13 0.24 -9.98 4.61
C ALA A 13 -0.59 -8.71 4.94
N THR A 14 -1.57 -8.82 5.83
CA THR A 14 -2.40 -7.69 6.27
C THR A 14 -1.57 -6.62 6.97
N ALA A 15 -0.65 -7.00 7.87
CA ALA A 15 0.22 -6.07 8.56
C ALA A 15 1.12 -5.28 7.58
N PHE A 16 1.61 -5.91 6.52
CA PHE A 16 2.30 -5.21 5.44
C PHE A 16 1.38 -4.24 4.69
N GLY A 17 0.15 -4.66 4.37
CA GLY A 17 -0.85 -3.81 3.72
C GLY A 17 -1.17 -2.56 4.55
N ASP A 18 -1.31 -2.72 5.86
CA ASP A 18 -1.63 -1.64 6.82
C ASP A 18 -0.40 -0.82 7.25
N ASN A 19 0.75 -1.00 6.58
CA ASN A 19 1.99 -0.27 6.85
C ASN A 19 2.61 -0.53 8.24
N HIS A 20 2.32 -1.69 8.86
CA HIS A 20 2.93 -2.16 10.10
C HIS A 20 4.15 -3.04 9.81
N PHE A 21 5.14 -2.50 9.10
CA PHE A 21 6.26 -3.27 8.55
C PHE A 21 7.11 -3.95 9.63
N ASP A 22 7.43 -3.27 10.73
CA ASP A 22 8.24 -3.83 11.80
C ASP A 22 7.56 -5.07 12.40
N LEU A 23 6.26 -4.96 12.71
CA LEU A 23 5.45 -6.08 13.19
C LEU A 23 5.37 -7.22 12.15
N ALA A 24 5.17 -6.89 10.88
CA ALA A 24 5.08 -7.90 9.81
C ALA A 24 6.39 -8.70 9.67
N TYR A 25 7.56 -8.04 9.74
CA TYR A 25 8.85 -8.71 9.71
C TYR A 25 9.12 -9.56 10.98
N GLU A 26 8.73 -9.08 12.16
CA GLU A 26 8.80 -9.87 13.40
C GLU A 26 7.96 -11.15 13.30
N LEU A 27 6.72 -11.04 12.85
CA LEU A 27 5.82 -12.18 12.65
C LEU A 27 6.37 -13.14 11.60
N ALA A 28 6.84 -12.66 10.44
CA ALA A 28 7.43 -13.50 9.41
C ALA A 28 8.63 -14.30 9.93
N THR A 29 9.49 -13.66 10.73
CA THR A 29 10.62 -14.32 11.37
C THR A 29 10.16 -15.37 12.37
N SER A 30 9.13 -15.11 13.17
CA SER A 30 8.60 -16.05 14.17
C SER A 30 7.94 -17.27 13.53
N GLU A 31 7.35 -17.12 12.35
CA GLU A 31 6.78 -18.23 11.55
C GLU A 31 7.85 -18.99 10.73
N GLY A 32 9.11 -18.53 10.73
CA GLY A 32 10.21 -19.19 10.03
C GLY A 32 10.19 -18.97 8.51
N LEU A 33 9.52 -17.92 8.03
CA LEU A 33 9.45 -17.61 6.61
C LEU A 33 10.80 -17.13 6.08
N ASP A 34 11.13 -17.56 4.87
CA ASP A 34 12.32 -17.08 4.19
C ASP A 34 12.13 -15.68 3.56
N HIS A 35 13.18 -15.19 2.92
CA HIS A 35 13.19 -13.85 2.32
C HIS A 35 12.18 -13.71 1.17
N GLU A 36 12.07 -14.70 0.31
CA GLU A 36 11.18 -14.66 -0.85
C GLU A 36 9.71 -14.81 -0.43
N GLU A 37 9.42 -15.66 0.53
CA GLU A 37 8.09 -15.79 1.14
C GLU A 37 7.65 -14.48 1.80
N THR A 38 8.52 -13.88 2.61
CA THR A 38 8.25 -12.60 3.28
C THR A 38 8.02 -11.47 2.28
N LYS A 39 8.82 -11.42 1.21
CA LYS A 39 8.68 -10.44 0.14
C LYS A 39 7.37 -10.60 -0.62
N LEU A 40 6.96 -11.85 -0.91
CA LEU A 40 5.70 -12.12 -1.56
C LEU A 40 4.52 -11.69 -0.69
N LEU A 41 4.51 -12.00 0.61
CA LEU A 41 3.47 -11.54 1.53
C LEU A 41 3.37 -10.02 1.59
N LYS A 42 4.51 -9.33 1.56
CA LYS A 42 4.53 -7.87 1.48
C LYS A 42 3.89 -7.36 0.19
N GLU A 43 4.21 -7.96 -0.95
CA GLU A 43 3.62 -7.59 -2.24
C GLU A 43 2.12 -7.84 -2.26
N ILE A 44 1.66 -8.98 -1.72
CA ILE A 44 0.24 -9.33 -1.57
C ILE A 44 -0.49 -8.27 -0.74
N GLY A 45 0.00 -7.97 0.46
CA GLY A 45 -0.62 -7.00 1.35
C GLY A 45 -0.70 -5.61 0.73
N LEU A 46 0.39 -5.13 0.14
CA LEU A 46 0.43 -3.81 -0.49
C LEU A 46 -0.49 -3.71 -1.71
N ALA A 47 -0.54 -4.73 -2.57
CA ALA A 47 -1.35 -4.73 -3.78
C ALA A 47 -2.86 -4.77 -3.46
N ILE A 48 -3.27 -5.59 -2.49
CA ILE A 48 -4.66 -5.67 -2.05
C ILE A 48 -5.08 -4.35 -1.38
N ASN A 49 -4.26 -3.83 -0.47
CA ASN A 49 -4.56 -2.57 0.20
C ASN A 49 -4.62 -1.39 -0.79
N TYR A 50 -3.70 -1.34 -1.76
CA TYR A 50 -3.71 -0.33 -2.82
C TYR A 50 -5.04 -0.31 -3.60
N ASN A 51 -5.64 -1.46 -3.90
CA ASN A 51 -6.92 -1.55 -4.61
C ASN A 51 -8.13 -1.09 -3.76
N SER A 52 -7.91 -0.72 -2.49
CA SER A 52 -8.95 -0.13 -1.62
C SER A 52 -9.05 1.39 -1.76
N TYR A 53 -8.12 2.03 -2.46
CA TYR A 53 -8.05 3.47 -2.59
C TYR A 53 -8.52 3.95 -3.96
N GLY A 54 -9.33 4.97 -3.95
CA GLY A 54 -9.89 5.65 -5.11
C GLY A 54 -10.82 6.76 -4.66
N LYS A 55 -11.39 7.49 -5.57
CA LYS A 55 -12.47 8.46 -5.32
C LYS A 55 -13.83 7.76 -5.38
N THR A 56 -13.93 6.79 -6.27
CA THR A 56 -15.09 5.93 -6.50
C THR A 56 -14.61 4.51 -6.83
N GLU A 57 -15.53 3.55 -6.81
CA GLU A 57 -15.25 2.17 -7.23
C GLU A 57 -14.75 2.06 -8.68
N LYS A 58 -15.13 3.01 -9.54
CA LYS A 58 -14.69 3.05 -10.95
C LYS A 58 -13.20 3.36 -11.12
N ASP A 59 -12.60 3.96 -10.12
CA ASP A 59 -11.16 4.28 -10.13
C ASP A 59 -10.30 3.05 -9.79
N LEU A 60 -10.91 1.98 -9.28
CA LEU A 60 -10.22 0.74 -8.95
C LEU A 60 -9.92 -0.07 -10.20
N PHE A 61 -8.77 -0.72 -10.25
CA PHE A 61 -8.42 -1.60 -11.37
C PHE A 61 -9.18 -2.92 -11.36
N VAL A 62 -9.49 -3.40 -10.15
CA VAL A 62 -10.24 -4.65 -9.96
C VAL A 62 -11.42 -4.37 -9.05
N ALA A 63 -12.60 -4.79 -9.46
CA ALA A 63 -13.79 -4.67 -8.61
C ALA A 63 -13.58 -5.42 -7.29
N PRO A 64 -14.02 -4.88 -6.13
CA PRO A 64 -13.84 -5.53 -4.84
C PRO A 64 -14.38 -6.96 -4.77
N LEU A 65 -15.47 -7.23 -5.49
CA LEU A 65 -16.05 -8.57 -5.58
C LEU A 65 -15.05 -9.58 -6.19
N LEU A 66 -14.36 -9.20 -7.27
CA LEU A 66 -13.37 -10.08 -7.92
C LEU A 66 -12.15 -10.32 -7.03
N VAL A 67 -11.75 -9.32 -6.22
CA VAL A 67 -10.70 -9.52 -5.21
C VAL A 67 -11.18 -10.51 -4.15
N SER A 68 -12.43 -10.40 -3.69
CA SER A 68 -13.01 -11.34 -2.73
C SER A 68 -13.06 -12.77 -3.28
N GLU A 69 -13.49 -12.95 -4.52
CA GLU A 69 -13.51 -14.25 -5.20
C GLU A 69 -12.09 -14.85 -5.31
N MET A 70 -11.09 -14.04 -5.70
CA MET A 70 -9.69 -14.48 -5.70
C MET A 70 -9.23 -14.97 -4.32
N LEU A 71 -9.57 -14.24 -3.26
CA LEU A 71 -9.20 -14.61 -1.89
C LEU A 71 -9.89 -15.89 -1.44
N GLU A 72 -11.16 -16.08 -1.82
CA GLU A 72 -11.93 -17.30 -1.54
C GLU A 72 -11.35 -18.51 -2.28
N ASP A 73 -10.97 -18.35 -3.56
CA ASP A 73 -10.36 -19.41 -4.37
C ASP A 73 -9.01 -19.88 -3.80
N CYS A 74 -8.20 -18.95 -3.28
CA CYS A 74 -6.93 -19.28 -2.63
C CYS A 74 -7.11 -19.88 -1.22
N GLY A 75 -8.21 -19.58 -0.56
CA GLY A 75 -8.57 -20.13 0.75
C GLY A 75 -7.50 -19.89 1.81
N GLU A 76 -6.99 -20.99 2.39
CA GLU A 76 -5.96 -20.91 3.44
C GLU A 76 -4.53 -20.77 2.89
N ASP A 77 -4.31 -21.02 1.60
CA ASP A 77 -2.99 -20.91 0.97
C ASP A 77 -2.77 -19.50 0.41
N VAL A 78 -2.24 -18.62 1.25
CA VAL A 78 -1.94 -17.22 0.86
C VAL A 78 -1.00 -17.15 -0.33
N PHE A 79 -0.06 -18.07 -0.46
CA PHE A 79 0.94 -18.06 -1.53
C PHE A 79 0.35 -18.41 -2.90
N ALA A 80 -0.77 -19.14 -2.94
CA ALA A 80 -1.49 -19.44 -4.18
C ALA A 80 -1.99 -18.17 -4.90
N ILE A 81 -2.14 -17.05 -4.20
CA ILE A 81 -2.50 -15.75 -4.81
C ILE A 81 -1.53 -15.36 -5.91
N SER A 82 -0.24 -15.68 -5.77
CA SER A 82 0.78 -15.29 -6.75
C SER A 82 0.55 -15.84 -8.16
N GLU A 83 -0.18 -16.95 -8.27
CA GLU A 83 -0.53 -17.59 -9.53
C GLU A 83 -1.83 -17.02 -10.15
N HIS A 84 -2.54 -16.17 -9.41
CA HIS A 84 -3.84 -15.68 -9.85
C HIS A 84 -3.69 -14.46 -10.80
N GLU A 85 -4.43 -14.45 -11.93
CA GLU A 85 -4.37 -13.37 -12.94
C GLU A 85 -4.75 -12.00 -12.36
N ILE A 86 -5.74 -11.98 -11.44
CA ILE A 86 -6.17 -10.75 -10.76
C ILE A 86 -5.02 -10.16 -9.94
N PHE A 87 -4.25 -10.99 -9.25
CA PHE A 87 -3.11 -10.52 -8.47
C PHE A 87 -2.03 -9.90 -9.36
N SER A 88 -1.68 -10.55 -10.48
CA SER A 88 -0.70 -9.99 -11.42
C SER A 88 -1.15 -8.64 -11.99
N THR A 89 -2.46 -8.47 -12.22
CA THR A 89 -3.07 -7.20 -12.63
C THR A 89 -2.92 -6.14 -11.53
N LEU A 90 -3.23 -6.46 -10.27
CA LEU A 90 -3.09 -5.54 -9.14
C LEU A 90 -1.64 -5.08 -8.96
N VAL A 91 -0.68 -6.01 -8.98
CA VAL A 91 0.75 -5.71 -8.81
C VAL A 91 1.28 -4.84 -9.95
N SER A 92 0.92 -5.15 -11.19
CA SER A 92 1.34 -4.38 -12.37
C SER A 92 0.85 -2.92 -12.28
N ASN A 93 -0.41 -2.73 -11.94
CA ASN A 93 -1.01 -1.39 -11.84
C ASN A 93 -0.47 -0.61 -10.63
N PHE A 94 -0.28 -1.27 -9.48
CA PHE A 94 0.36 -0.67 -8.32
C PHE A 94 1.77 -0.16 -8.65
N ARG A 95 2.59 -0.97 -9.31
CA ARG A 95 3.94 -0.58 -9.73
C ARG A 95 3.93 0.58 -10.73
N SER A 96 2.97 0.58 -11.66
CA SER A 96 2.80 1.67 -12.62
C SER A 96 2.46 3.00 -11.96
N ASP A 97 1.48 3.00 -11.05
CA ASP A 97 1.08 4.22 -10.33
C ASP A 97 2.20 4.71 -9.38
N MET A 98 2.91 3.80 -8.70
CA MET A 98 4.08 4.14 -7.87
C MET A 98 5.20 4.78 -8.72
N SER A 99 5.47 4.23 -9.90
CA SER A 99 6.44 4.80 -10.83
C SER A 99 6.03 6.19 -11.28
N THR A 100 4.75 6.38 -11.62
CA THR A 100 4.21 7.68 -12.02
C THR A 100 4.34 8.71 -10.91
N ALA A 101 4.00 8.35 -9.67
CA ALA A 101 4.14 9.22 -8.50
C ALA A 101 5.61 9.58 -8.22
N SER A 102 6.52 8.60 -8.33
CA SER A 102 7.95 8.80 -8.10
C SER A 102 8.63 9.70 -9.14
N CYS A 103 8.05 9.82 -10.33
CA CYS A 103 8.51 10.75 -11.38
C CYS A 103 8.00 12.18 -11.19
N GLN A 104 7.10 12.44 -10.24
CA GLN A 104 6.61 13.78 -9.97
C GLN A 104 7.63 14.60 -9.18
N GLU A 105 7.84 15.85 -9.57
CA GLU A 105 8.64 16.79 -8.80
C GLU A 105 7.87 17.26 -7.56
N PRO A 106 8.53 17.35 -6.40
CA PRO A 106 7.90 17.95 -5.23
C PRO A 106 7.44 19.40 -5.49
N TYR A 107 6.26 19.72 -5.03
CA TYR A 107 5.77 21.12 -5.06
C TYR A 107 6.55 22.02 -4.11
N SER A 108 6.98 21.50 -2.96
CA SER A 108 7.80 22.22 -1.98
C SER A 108 8.61 21.24 -1.14
N ILE A 109 9.85 21.64 -0.83
CA ILE A 109 10.76 20.89 0.04
C ILE A 109 11.16 21.79 1.21
N HIS A 110 11.10 21.23 2.42
CA HIS A 110 11.49 21.84 3.68
C HIS A 110 12.49 20.93 4.39
N GLU A 111 13.14 21.43 5.45
CA GLU A 111 14.18 20.69 6.19
C GLU A 111 13.73 19.31 6.64
N LYS A 112 12.48 19.17 7.11
CA LYS A 112 11.90 17.92 7.62
C LYS A 112 10.58 17.55 6.95
N GLY A 113 10.30 18.10 5.79
CA GLY A 113 9.01 17.89 5.15
C GLY A 113 9.04 18.09 3.64
N VAL A 114 8.19 17.36 2.95
CA VAL A 114 8.00 17.46 1.52
C VAL A 114 6.52 17.54 1.18
N ILE A 115 6.18 18.38 0.22
CA ILE A 115 4.81 18.52 -0.25
C ILE A 115 4.78 18.16 -1.74
N TYR A 116 3.88 17.24 -2.10
CA TYR A 116 3.54 16.93 -3.48
C TYR A 116 2.17 17.47 -3.83
N LYS A 117 2.00 17.86 -5.09
CA LYS A 117 0.71 18.24 -5.63
C LYS A 117 0.45 17.43 -6.90
N PHE A 118 -0.52 16.54 -6.82
CA PHE A 118 -0.90 15.66 -7.92
C PHE A 118 -2.13 16.20 -8.67
N PRO A 119 -2.27 15.91 -9.97
CA PRO A 119 -3.42 16.29 -10.77
C PRO A 119 -4.70 15.51 -10.35
N ASP A 120 -5.87 15.94 -10.85
CA ASP A 120 -7.14 15.19 -10.72
C ASP A 120 -7.17 14.04 -11.73
N GLU A 121 -6.36 13.03 -11.49
CA GLU A 121 -6.26 11.81 -12.28
C GLU A 121 -6.48 10.58 -11.40
N GLU A 122 -6.97 9.50 -11.98
CA GLU A 122 -7.32 8.28 -11.24
C GLU A 122 -6.13 7.73 -10.43
N TRP A 123 -4.93 7.68 -11.05
CA TRP A 123 -3.72 7.21 -10.38
C TRP A 123 -3.38 8.02 -9.13
N SER A 124 -3.60 9.34 -9.18
CA SER A 124 -3.32 10.24 -8.05
C SER A 124 -4.18 9.89 -6.83
N HIS A 125 -5.46 9.58 -7.05
CA HIS A 125 -6.40 9.23 -6.00
C HIS A 125 -6.11 7.85 -5.41
N ARG A 126 -5.63 6.89 -6.22
CA ARG A 126 -5.27 5.55 -5.77
C ARG A 126 -3.99 5.55 -4.95
N ILE A 127 -2.95 6.26 -5.43
CA ILE A 127 -1.59 6.09 -4.91
C ILE A 127 -1.24 7.03 -3.74
N MET A 128 -1.97 8.12 -3.53
CA MET A 128 -1.57 9.17 -2.59
C MET A 128 -1.26 8.67 -1.17
N GLY A 129 -2.03 7.73 -0.66
CA GLY A 129 -1.82 7.13 0.67
C GLY A 129 -0.57 6.27 0.71
N THR A 130 -0.45 5.36 -0.25
CA THR A 130 0.66 4.40 -0.33
C THR A 130 1.98 5.08 -0.67
N PHE A 131 1.96 6.08 -1.56
CA PHE A 131 3.16 6.88 -1.85
C PHE A 131 3.61 7.69 -0.64
N GLY A 132 2.67 8.27 0.13
CA GLY A 132 3.00 8.93 1.39
C GLY A 132 3.65 7.99 2.41
N ASN A 133 3.12 6.77 2.55
CA ASN A 133 3.74 5.74 3.40
C ASN A 133 5.13 5.35 2.90
N HIS A 134 5.33 5.23 1.59
CA HIS A 134 6.63 4.95 0.99
C HIS A 134 7.67 6.02 1.34
N LEU A 135 7.32 7.31 1.23
CA LEU A 135 8.20 8.42 1.56
C LEU A 135 8.68 8.38 3.02
N VAL A 136 7.75 8.28 3.98
CA VAL A 136 8.10 8.28 5.41
C VAL A 136 8.77 6.98 5.88
N ASN A 137 8.56 5.88 5.18
CA ASN A 137 9.28 4.64 5.45
C ASN A 137 10.72 4.66 4.91
N SER A 138 10.95 5.41 3.83
CA SER A 138 12.29 5.59 3.25
C SER A 138 13.15 6.57 4.04
N ASP A 139 12.51 7.55 4.70
CA ASP A 139 13.17 8.53 5.57
C ASP A 139 12.33 8.74 6.83
N LYS A 140 12.79 8.22 7.95
CA LYS A 140 12.08 8.26 9.24
C LYS A 140 12.01 9.66 9.88
N ASP A 141 12.81 10.60 9.41
CA ASP A 141 12.79 11.99 9.88
C ASP A 141 11.92 12.90 9.00
N LEU A 142 11.39 12.35 7.91
CA LEU A 142 10.58 13.10 6.95
C LEU A 142 9.09 13.07 7.33
N ALA A 143 8.44 14.24 7.25
CA ALA A 143 6.99 14.34 7.11
C ALA A 143 6.63 14.62 5.66
N CYS A 144 5.50 14.11 5.18
CA CYS A 144 5.04 14.43 3.84
C CYS A 144 3.56 14.79 3.80
N ALA A 145 3.20 15.65 2.86
CA ALA A 145 1.83 15.95 2.50
C ALA A 145 1.65 15.77 0.98
N ILE A 146 0.60 15.06 0.60
CA ILE A 146 0.23 14.87 -0.81
C ILE A 146 -1.16 15.46 -0.99
N ALA A 147 -1.25 16.48 -1.83
CA ALA A 147 -2.49 17.15 -2.18
C ALA A 147 -2.89 16.74 -3.60
N VAL A 148 -4.03 16.08 -3.74
CA VAL A 148 -4.66 15.78 -5.03
C VAL A 148 -5.73 16.83 -5.31
N THR A 149 -5.63 17.50 -6.45
CA THR A 149 -6.63 18.47 -6.89
C THR A 149 -7.93 17.74 -7.28
N ASN A 150 -9.08 18.28 -6.92
CA ASN A 150 -10.38 17.81 -7.39
C ASN A 150 -10.92 18.74 -8.49
N SER A 151 -11.83 18.24 -9.31
CA SER A 151 -12.47 19.00 -10.39
C SER A 151 -13.30 20.22 -9.90
N ASP A 152 -13.78 20.18 -8.67
CA ASP A 152 -14.50 21.27 -7.99
C ASP A 152 -13.56 22.33 -7.35
N LYS A 153 -12.24 22.27 -7.63
CA LYS A 153 -11.20 23.12 -7.07
C LYS A 153 -10.93 22.94 -5.57
N THR A 154 -11.42 21.87 -4.98
CA THR A 154 -11.02 21.43 -3.64
C THR A 154 -9.79 20.54 -3.72
N TYR A 155 -9.23 20.17 -2.56
CA TYR A 155 -8.11 19.25 -2.46
C TYR A 155 -8.46 18.08 -1.52
N ARG A 156 -8.05 16.88 -1.92
CA ARG A 156 -7.90 15.76 -1.01
C ARG A 156 -6.47 15.75 -0.54
N ILE A 157 -6.25 15.74 0.79
CA ILE A 157 -4.90 15.83 1.35
C ILE A 157 -4.63 14.59 2.20
N SER A 158 -3.49 13.95 1.96
CA SER A 158 -2.93 12.90 2.80
C SER A 158 -1.67 13.41 3.47
N VAL A 159 -1.60 13.35 4.79
CA VAL A 159 -0.41 13.71 5.56
C VAL A 159 0.14 12.47 6.24
N ARG A 160 1.44 12.30 6.20
CA ARG A 160 2.16 11.22 6.86
C ARG A 160 3.38 11.75 7.58
N SER A 161 3.65 11.17 8.74
CA SER A 161 4.86 11.40 9.53
C SER A 161 5.24 10.08 10.19
N SER A 162 6.53 9.84 10.41
CA SER A 162 6.95 8.68 11.19
C SER A 162 6.63 8.88 12.68
N LEU A 163 6.47 7.78 13.43
CA LEU A 163 6.27 7.82 14.88
C LEU A 163 7.46 8.44 15.62
N ASN A 164 8.64 8.44 15.00
CA ASN A 164 9.86 9.01 15.56
C ASN A 164 9.97 10.53 15.36
N ASN A 165 9.06 11.13 14.60
CA ASN A 165 9.00 12.57 14.39
C ASN A 165 7.73 13.17 15.01
N PRO A 166 7.69 13.39 16.34
CA PRO A 166 6.50 13.89 17.05
C PRO A 166 6.14 15.34 16.71
N HIS A 167 6.97 16.01 15.90
CA HIS A 167 6.80 17.40 15.47
C HIS A 167 6.54 17.53 13.97
N GLY A 168 6.35 16.38 13.27
CA GLY A 168 6.04 16.30 11.84
C GLY A 168 4.62 16.67 11.49
#